data_de108f26ef2bab3751303d79f6148110
#
_entry.id   de108f26ef2bab3751303d79f6148110
#
_cell.length_a   1.000
_cell.length_b   1.000
_cell.length_c   1.000
_cell.angle_alpha   90.00
_cell.angle_beta   90.00
_cell.angle_gamma   90.00
#
_symmetry.space_group_name_H-M   'P 1'
#
loop_
_entity.id
_entity.type
_entity.pdbx_description
1 polymer ?
#
loop_
_entity_poly.entity_id
_entity_poly.type
_entity_poly.pdbx_seq_one_letter_code
_entity_poly.pdbx_strand_id
1 'polypeptide(L)'
;KPNEQNMTNKFSDEVLEVLTFSKEEAARLASPNVMPEHLLLAILRHKSGAACSMMQSMNVDLKGMKQQLEQNVAAGNSAQTTSDSIELSEQASNILKLAILQARLMATETVSEMHLLLAILHDPRNNGAKNILEERKITYDQVMEYSKKQADNITKNGIGMQEEEEEDFIGRTGSQNRKQGGGSTATD
;
A
#
# COMPACT_ATOMS: atom_id res chain seq x y z
N LYS A 1 19.32 12.74 12.73
CA LYS A 1 18.90 11.79 11.70
C LYS A 1 17.86 10.85 12.26
N PRO A 2 16.70 10.73 11.63
CA PRO A 2 15.77 9.71 12.06
C PRO A 2 16.43 8.35 11.87
N ASN A 3 16.39 7.58 12.91
CA ASN A 3 16.98 6.25 12.92
C ASN A 3 16.22 5.37 11.94
N GLU A 4 16.94 4.72 11.03
CA GLU A 4 16.32 3.81 10.06
C GLU A 4 15.51 2.72 10.76
N GLN A 5 15.96 2.30 11.92
CA GLN A 5 15.22 1.31 12.70
C GLN A 5 13.87 1.83 13.17
N ASN A 6 13.79 3.11 13.52
CA ASN A 6 12.51 3.70 13.92
C ASN A 6 11.54 3.80 12.74
N MET A 7 12.07 3.96 11.53
CA MET A 7 11.24 3.96 10.34
C MET A 7 10.71 2.57 10.02
N THR A 8 11.58 1.55 10.10
CA THR A 8 11.18 0.19 9.75
C THR A 8 10.15 -0.38 10.71
N ASN A 9 10.13 0.10 11.98
CA ASN A 9 9.14 -0.35 12.95
C ASN A 9 7.71 0.06 12.57
N LYS A 10 7.57 1.03 11.68
CA LYS A 10 6.26 1.50 11.24
C LYS A 10 5.75 0.79 9.99
N PHE A 11 6.60 0.00 9.34
CA PHE A 11 6.26 -0.67 8.08
C PHE A 11 5.67 -2.05 8.37
N SER A 12 4.66 -2.42 7.59
CA SER A 12 4.12 -3.78 7.65
C SER A 12 5.16 -4.78 7.16
N ASP A 13 4.96 -6.05 7.49
CA ASP A 13 5.85 -7.10 7.00
C ASP A 13 5.89 -7.12 5.47
N GLU A 14 4.76 -6.86 4.84
CA GLU A 14 4.67 -6.78 3.38
C GLU A 14 5.54 -5.66 2.82
N VAL A 15 5.52 -4.50 3.46
CA VAL A 15 6.34 -3.38 3.01
C VAL A 15 7.81 -3.68 3.23
N LEU A 16 8.16 -4.33 4.34
CA LEU A 16 9.55 -4.74 4.57
C LEU A 16 10.02 -5.69 3.47
N GLU A 17 9.16 -6.61 3.04
CA GLU A 17 9.48 -7.51 1.94
C GLU A 17 9.65 -6.74 0.63
N VAL A 18 8.77 -5.77 0.37
CA VAL A 18 8.88 -4.91 -0.81
C VAL A 18 10.19 -4.15 -0.79
N LEU A 19 10.63 -3.65 0.37
CA LEU A 19 11.91 -2.94 0.46
C LEU A 19 13.08 -3.88 0.15
N THR A 20 13.02 -5.11 0.64
CA THR A 20 14.04 -6.12 0.31
C THR A 20 14.05 -6.36 -1.20
N PHE A 21 12.88 -6.57 -1.79
CA PHE A 21 12.75 -6.75 -3.24
C PHE A 21 13.29 -5.56 -4.01
N SER A 22 13.07 -4.34 -3.52
CA SER A 22 13.53 -3.15 -4.24
C SER A 22 15.05 -3.09 -4.34
N LYS A 23 15.75 -3.53 -3.29
CA LYS A 23 17.21 -3.60 -3.33
C LYS A 23 17.66 -4.69 -4.31
N GLU A 24 16.97 -5.81 -4.34
CA GLU A 24 17.28 -6.89 -5.27
C GLU A 24 17.03 -6.45 -6.72
N GLU A 25 15.96 -5.70 -6.97
CA GLU A 25 15.70 -5.18 -8.31
C GLU A 25 16.75 -4.17 -8.72
N ALA A 26 17.15 -3.29 -7.81
CA ALA A 26 18.22 -2.34 -8.10
C ALA A 26 19.51 -3.07 -8.44
N ALA A 27 19.87 -4.12 -7.69
CA ALA A 27 21.06 -4.93 -7.99
C ALA A 27 20.93 -5.62 -9.34
N ARG A 28 19.76 -6.21 -9.62
CA ARG A 28 19.51 -6.91 -10.89
C ARG A 28 19.68 -5.98 -12.08
N LEU A 29 19.27 -4.73 -11.92
CA LEU A 29 19.32 -3.74 -12.99
C LEU A 29 20.57 -2.88 -12.93
N ALA A 30 21.56 -3.28 -12.13
CA ALA A 30 22.87 -2.63 -12.02
C ALA A 30 22.75 -1.16 -11.62
N SER A 31 21.82 -0.84 -10.73
CA SER A 31 21.63 0.50 -10.21
C SER A 31 22.35 0.63 -8.86
N PRO A 32 23.07 1.72 -8.62
CA PRO A 32 23.78 1.90 -7.35
C PRO A 32 22.85 2.22 -6.18
N ASN A 33 21.62 2.67 -6.47
CA ASN A 33 20.65 3.06 -5.45
C ASN A 33 19.27 2.58 -5.83
N VAL A 34 18.41 2.45 -4.81
CA VAL A 34 16.99 2.18 -5.04
C VAL A 34 16.31 3.48 -5.46
N MET A 35 15.82 3.50 -6.67
CA MET A 35 15.06 4.62 -7.22
C MET A 35 13.57 4.34 -7.05
N PRO A 36 12.70 5.36 -7.24
CA PRO A 36 11.26 5.11 -7.17
C PRO A 36 10.79 3.99 -8.10
N GLU A 37 11.41 3.85 -9.26
CA GLU A 37 11.09 2.78 -10.20
C GLU A 37 11.34 1.41 -9.58
N HIS A 38 12.41 1.28 -8.79
CA HIS A 38 12.71 0.01 -8.12
C HIS A 38 11.68 -0.29 -7.03
N LEU A 39 11.17 0.73 -6.37
CA LEU A 39 10.10 0.55 -5.40
C LEU A 39 8.85 -0.02 -6.08
N LEU A 40 8.50 0.53 -7.23
CA LEU A 40 7.33 0.05 -7.96
C LEU A 40 7.57 -1.34 -8.53
N LEU A 41 8.77 -1.63 -9.03
CA LEU A 41 9.12 -2.98 -9.48
C LEU A 41 8.96 -3.98 -8.34
N ALA A 42 9.38 -3.59 -7.14
CA ALA A 42 9.24 -4.46 -5.96
C ALA A 42 7.77 -4.71 -5.62
N ILE A 43 6.94 -3.67 -5.73
CA ILE A 43 5.50 -3.82 -5.52
C ILE A 43 4.93 -4.80 -6.55
N LEU A 44 5.33 -4.69 -7.80
CA LEU A 44 4.86 -5.60 -8.86
C LEU A 44 5.35 -7.02 -8.62
N ARG A 45 6.52 -7.18 -8.03
CA ARG A 45 7.07 -8.50 -7.71
C ARG A 45 6.29 -9.16 -6.57
N HIS A 46 5.70 -8.37 -5.70
CA HIS A 46 4.86 -8.86 -4.60
C HIS A 46 3.44 -9.11 -5.12
N LYS A 47 3.27 -10.20 -5.85
CA LYS A 47 2.06 -10.47 -6.63
C LYS A 47 0.82 -10.68 -5.78
N SER A 48 0.99 -11.15 -4.56
CA SER A 48 -0.14 -11.37 -3.65
C SER A 48 -0.55 -10.12 -2.89
N GLY A 49 0.15 -9.01 -3.11
CA GLY A 49 -0.11 -7.79 -2.36
C GLY A 49 -1.33 -7.03 -2.85
N ALA A 50 -1.77 -6.10 -2.02
CA ALA A 50 -2.97 -5.32 -2.28
C ALA A 50 -2.83 -4.46 -3.54
N ALA A 51 -1.63 -3.92 -3.80
CA ALA A 51 -1.42 -3.06 -4.95
C ALA A 51 -1.60 -3.83 -6.26
N CYS A 52 -1.03 -5.04 -6.35
CA CYS A 52 -1.21 -5.87 -7.55
C CYS A 52 -2.67 -6.27 -7.71
N SER A 53 -3.35 -6.60 -6.63
CA SER A 53 -4.77 -6.94 -6.68
C SER A 53 -5.59 -5.77 -7.23
N MET A 54 -5.30 -4.56 -6.76
CA MET A 54 -5.99 -3.38 -7.26
C MET A 54 -5.74 -3.18 -8.74
N MET A 55 -4.48 -3.23 -9.15
CA MET A 55 -4.13 -2.99 -10.55
C MET A 55 -4.72 -4.06 -11.47
N GLN A 56 -4.78 -5.30 -11.00
CA GLN A 56 -5.44 -6.36 -11.76
C GLN A 56 -6.93 -6.09 -11.91
N SER A 57 -7.58 -5.59 -10.86
CA SER A 57 -9.00 -5.24 -10.92
C SER A 57 -9.26 -4.08 -11.88
N MET A 58 -8.25 -3.26 -12.14
CA MET A 58 -8.33 -2.15 -13.09
C MET A 58 -7.91 -2.57 -14.50
N ASN A 59 -7.62 -3.84 -14.70
CA ASN A 59 -7.18 -4.39 -15.99
C ASN A 59 -5.87 -3.78 -16.48
N VAL A 60 -4.97 -3.46 -15.55
CA VAL A 60 -3.66 -2.91 -15.90
C VAL A 60 -2.74 -4.05 -16.36
N ASP A 61 -1.99 -3.79 -17.43
CA ASP A 61 -0.98 -4.73 -17.93
C ASP A 61 0.28 -4.61 -17.05
N LEU A 62 0.35 -5.47 -16.05
CA LEU A 62 1.47 -5.44 -15.10
C LEU A 62 2.80 -5.83 -15.75
N LYS A 63 2.74 -6.75 -16.72
CA LYS A 63 3.94 -7.17 -17.43
C LYS A 63 4.51 -6.04 -18.26
N GLY A 64 3.63 -5.32 -18.97
CA GLY A 64 4.04 -4.16 -19.74
C GLY A 64 4.59 -3.05 -18.86
N MET A 65 3.97 -2.83 -17.71
CA MET A 65 4.46 -1.86 -16.74
C MET A 65 5.86 -2.22 -16.25
N LYS A 66 6.07 -3.49 -15.92
CA LYS A 66 7.39 -3.97 -15.49
C LYS A 66 8.44 -3.70 -16.56
N GLN A 67 8.14 -4.02 -17.82
CA GLN A 67 9.08 -3.81 -18.91
C GLN A 67 9.41 -2.32 -19.06
N GLN A 68 8.42 -1.46 -18.96
CA GLN A 68 8.64 -0.03 -19.08
C GLN A 68 9.49 0.50 -17.94
N LEU A 69 9.26 0.02 -16.72
CA LEU A 69 10.07 0.40 -15.57
C LEU A 69 11.52 -0.04 -15.75
N GLU A 70 11.72 -1.27 -16.22
CA GLU A 70 13.07 -1.79 -16.46
C GLU A 70 13.80 -0.96 -17.51
N GLN A 71 13.13 -0.58 -18.58
CA GLN A 71 13.71 0.26 -19.60
C GLN A 71 14.05 1.64 -19.06
N ASN A 72 13.21 2.17 -18.19
CA ASN A 72 13.40 3.50 -17.63
C ASN A 72 14.66 3.60 -16.76
N VAL A 73 15.00 2.54 -16.04
CA VAL A 73 16.16 2.54 -15.14
C VAL A 73 17.40 1.89 -15.74
N ALA A 74 17.27 1.21 -16.88
CA ALA A 74 18.41 0.54 -17.51
C ALA A 74 19.39 1.52 -18.13
N ALA A 75 18.88 2.68 -18.61
CA ALA A 75 19.72 3.65 -19.29
C ALA A 75 20.69 4.31 -18.33
N GLY A 76 21.98 4.21 -18.61
CA GLY A 76 23.02 4.90 -17.85
C GLY A 76 23.54 4.14 -16.64
N ASN A 77 23.01 2.98 -16.33
CA ASN A 77 23.48 2.19 -15.19
C ASN A 77 24.55 1.20 -15.62
N SER A 78 25.71 1.30 -15.01
CA SER A 78 26.81 0.40 -15.34
C SER A 78 27.47 -0.21 -14.11
N ALA A 79 27.01 0.16 -12.93
CA ALA A 79 27.61 -0.31 -11.69
C ALA A 79 27.16 -1.75 -11.40
N GLN A 80 28.11 -2.55 -10.93
CA GLN A 80 27.81 -3.89 -10.44
C GLN A 80 27.86 -3.83 -8.92
N THR A 81 26.71 -3.93 -8.29
CA THR A 81 26.58 -3.86 -6.85
C THR A 81 25.78 -5.04 -6.35
N THR A 82 26.04 -5.43 -5.11
CA THR A 82 25.22 -6.45 -4.46
C THR A 82 24.06 -5.77 -3.73
N SER A 83 22.96 -6.49 -3.53
CA SER A 83 21.80 -5.92 -2.87
C SER A 83 22.12 -5.42 -1.46
N ASP A 84 23.11 -6.04 -0.79
CA ASP A 84 23.46 -5.65 0.58
C ASP A 84 24.09 -4.26 0.66
N SER A 85 24.76 -3.83 -0.41
CA SER A 85 25.46 -2.53 -0.43
C SER A 85 24.59 -1.41 -1.04
N ILE A 86 23.41 -1.73 -1.52
CA ILE A 86 22.55 -0.75 -2.20
C ILE A 86 21.71 -0.02 -1.15
N GLU A 87 21.72 1.30 -1.26
CA GLU A 87 20.95 2.16 -0.35
C GLU A 87 19.85 2.87 -1.12
N LEU A 88 18.89 3.38 -0.37
CA LEU A 88 17.82 4.17 -0.96
C LEU A 88 18.39 5.48 -1.51
N SER A 89 17.92 5.86 -2.69
CA SER A 89 18.18 7.22 -3.19
C SER A 89 17.47 8.22 -2.27
N GLU A 90 17.89 9.48 -2.36
CA GLU A 90 17.22 10.52 -1.57
C GLU A 90 15.73 10.57 -1.89
N GLN A 91 15.38 10.47 -3.17
CA GLN A 91 13.98 10.51 -3.58
C GLN A 91 13.19 9.31 -3.05
N ALA A 92 13.76 8.11 -3.12
CA ALA A 92 13.11 6.93 -2.58
C ALA A 92 12.93 7.04 -1.05
N SER A 93 13.96 7.55 -0.37
CA SER A 93 13.87 7.77 1.07
C SER A 93 12.75 8.75 1.42
N ASN A 94 12.62 9.82 0.65
CA ASN A 94 11.55 10.80 0.87
C ASN A 94 10.17 10.19 0.61
N ILE A 95 10.07 9.30 -0.37
CA ILE A 95 8.81 8.60 -0.63
C ILE A 95 8.41 7.73 0.57
N LEU A 96 9.38 7.07 1.21
CA LEU A 96 9.07 6.27 2.40
C LEU A 96 8.57 7.16 3.55
N LYS A 97 9.16 8.35 3.70
CA LYS A 97 8.68 9.30 4.69
C LYS A 97 7.25 9.77 4.38
N LEU A 98 6.97 10.01 3.11
CA LEU A 98 5.62 10.35 2.67
C LEU A 98 4.64 9.21 2.94
N ALA A 99 5.10 7.96 2.79
CA ALA A 99 4.24 6.81 3.07
C ALA A 99 3.84 6.78 4.54
N ILE A 100 4.76 7.12 5.44
CA ILE A 100 4.44 7.21 6.86
C ILE A 100 3.40 8.30 7.12
N LEU A 101 3.57 9.46 6.49
CA LEU A 101 2.60 10.55 6.60
C LEU A 101 1.24 10.15 6.02
N GLN A 102 1.27 9.43 4.91
CA GLN A 102 0.04 8.95 4.27
C GLN A 102 -0.73 8.02 5.20
N ALA A 103 -0.02 7.11 5.88
CA ALA A 103 -0.66 6.21 6.82
C ALA A 103 -1.30 6.98 7.96
N ARG A 104 -0.62 8.01 8.46
CA ARG A 104 -1.17 8.86 9.52
C ARG A 104 -2.42 9.58 9.07
N LEU A 105 -2.41 10.12 7.85
CA LEU A 105 -3.58 10.80 7.29
C LEU A 105 -4.77 9.87 7.19
N MET A 106 -4.51 8.58 7.00
CA MET A 106 -5.56 7.58 6.90
C MET A 106 -5.81 6.88 8.24
N ALA A 107 -5.30 7.45 9.33
CA ALA A 107 -5.49 6.95 10.70
C ALA A 107 -5.04 5.51 10.87
N THR A 108 -3.92 5.16 10.25
CA THR A 108 -3.33 3.82 10.32
C THR A 108 -1.95 3.92 10.94
N GLU A 109 -1.65 3.07 11.91
CA GLU A 109 -0.36 3.08 12.57
C GLU A 109 0.73 2.42 11.75
N THR A 110 0.35 1.44 10.93
CA THR A 110 1.29 0.66 10.15
C THR A 110 1.22 1.07 8.68
N VAL A 111 2.39 1.28 8.07
CA VAL A 111 2.48 1.63 6.66
C VAL A 111 2.29 0.38 5.83
N SER A 112 1.27 0.37 5.00
CA SER A 112 0.97 -0.72 4.10
C SER A 112 1.51 -0.44 2.70
N GLU A 113 1.44 -1.45 1.84
CA GLU A 113 1.84 -1.34 0.45
C GLU A 113 1.04 -0.24 -0.28
N MET A 114 -0.24 -0.10 0.07
CA MET A 114 -1.08 0.94 -0.53
C MET A 114 -0.62 2.33 -0.13
N HIS A 115 -0.19 2.51 1.11
CA HIS A 115 0.38 3.79 1.54
C HIS A 115 1.65 4.11 0.77
N LEU A 116 2.47 3.09 0.49
CA LEU A 116 3.67 3.28 -0.30
C LEU A 116 3.33 3.70 -1.73
N LEU A 117 2.34 3.05 -2.33
CA LEU A 117 1.90 3.40 -3.67
C LEU A 117 1.36 4.83 -3.72
N LEU A 118 0.55 5.21 -2.72
CA LEU A 118 0.04 6.57 -2.60
C LEU A 118 1.17 7.59 -2.47
N ALA A 119 2.22 7.24 -1.72
CA ALA A 119 3.37 8.13 -1.54
C ALA A 119 4.13 8.33 -2.86
N ILE A 120 4.28 7.28 -3.65
CA ILE A 120 4.91 7.40 -4.97
C ILE A 120 4.11 8.38 -5.83
N LEU A 121 2.79 8.28 -5.79
CA LEU A 121 1.91 9.13 -6.60
C LEU A 121 1.83 10.55 -6.06
N HIS A 122 2.05 10.74 -4.77
CA HIS A 122 1.94 12.06 -4.13
C HIS A 122 3.27 12.80 -4.04
N ASP A 123 4.35 12.18 -4.48
CA ASP A 123 5.67 12.82 -4.48
C ASP A 123 5.60 14.14 -5.26
N PRO A 124 5.96 15.27 -4.63
CA PRO A 124 5.90 16.56 -5.34
C PRO A 124 6.92 16.67 -6.45
N ARG A 125 7.94 15.81 -6.43
CA ARG A 125 8.95 15.78 -7.49
C ARG A 125 8.54 14.78 -8.54
N ASN A 126 8.96 15.04 -9.77
CA ASN A 126 8.69 14.15 -10.87
C ASN A 126 9.51 12.87 -10.71
N ASN A 127 8.88 11.70 -10.90
CA ASN A 127 9.59 10.43 -10.88
C ASN A 127 8.98 9.48 -11.91
N GLY A 128 9.82 8.56 -12.41
CA GLY A 128 9.40 7.67 -13.48
C GLY A 128 8.30 6.69 -13.07
N ALA A 129 8.30 6.27 -11.80
CA ALA A 129 7.26 5.37 -11.32
C ALA A 129 5.89 6.05 -11.36
N LYS A 130 5.83 7.29 -10.85
CA LYS A 130 4.61 8.07 -10.89
C LYS A 130 4.10 8.28 -12.31
N ASN A 131 5.01 8.64 -13.22
CA ASN A 131 4.64 8.87 -14.61
C ASN A 131 4.07 7.61 -15.26
N ILE A 132 4.68 6.48 -15.01
CA ILE A 132 4.24 5.20 -15.58
C ILE A 132 2.87 4.80 -15.03
N LEU A 133 2.65 5.04 -13.74
CA LEU A 133 1.36 4.77 -13.11
C LEU A 133 0.27 5.68 -13.71
N GLU A 134 0.56 6.97 -13.82
CA GLU A 134 -0.42 7.93 -14.31
C GLU A 134 -0.78 7.71 -15.78
N GLU A 135 0.18 7.25 -16.58
CA GLU A 135 -0.11 6.86 -17.97
C GLU A 135 -1.18 5.79 -18.06
N ARG A 136 -1.27 4.96 -17.02
CA ARG A 136 -2.25 3.86 -16.96
C ARG A 136 -3.47 4.21 -16.14
N LYS A 137 -3.68 5.50 -15.89
CA LYS A 137 -4.83 6.00 -15.14
C LYS A 137 -4.82 5.58 -13.67
N ILE A 138 -3.66 5.19 -13.18
CA ILE A 138 -3.48 4.90 -11.75
C ILE A 138 -3.01 6.20 -11.11
N THR A 139 -3.96 6.97 -10.59
CA THR A 139 -3.69 8.27 -9.99
C THR A 139 -3.86 8.20 -8.48
N TYR A 140 -3.36 9.22 -7.79
CA TYR A 140 -3.52 9.31 -6.34
C TYR A 140 -4.99 9.18 -5.94
N ASP A 141 -5.87 9.89 -6.64
CA ASP A 141 -7.29 9.89 -6.31
C ASP A 141 -7.93 8.52 -6.53
N GLN A 142 -7.53 7.83 -7.60
CA GLN A 142 -8.05 6.49 -7.88
C GLN A 142 -7.63 5.50 -6.79
N VAL A 143 -6.37 5.57 -6.37
CA VAL A 143 -5.86 4.68 -5.34
C VAL A 143 -6.51 4.99 -4.00
N MET A 144 -6.69 6.27 -3.69
CA MET A 144 -7.38 6.66 -2.46
C MET A 144 -8.81 6.13 -2.43
N GLU A 145 -9.51 6.27 -3.56
CA GLU A 145 -10.88 5.78 -3.65
C GLU A 145 -10.96 4.28 -3.47
N TYR A 146 -10.05 3.55 -4.11
CA TYR A 146 -9.98 2.10 -3.94
C TYR A 146 -9.72 1.73 -2.47
N SER A 147 -8.79 2.42 -1.82
CA SER A 147 -8.46 2.17 -0.42
C SER A 147 -9.65 2.39 0.49
N LYS A 148 -10.42 3.45 0.24
CA LYS A 148 -11.61 3.75 1.02
C LYS A 148 -12.68 2.67 0.83
N LYS A 149 -12.88 2.23 -0.40
CA LYS A 149 -13.85 1.17 -0.69
C LYS A 149 -13.46 -0.15 -0.02
N GLN A 150 -12.17 -0.46 0.00
CA GLN A 150 -11.71 -1.67 0.68
C GLN A 150 -11.93 -1.58 2.17
N ALA A 151 -11.66 -0.43 2.77
CA ALA A 151 -11.90 -0.23 4.20
C ALA A 151 -13.39 -0.36 4.52
N ASP A 152 -14.25 0.23 3.70
CA ASP A 152 -15.71 0.15 3.87
C ASP A 152 -16.20 -1.28 3.73
N ASN A 153 -15.67 -2.03 2.76
CA ASN A 153 -16.05 -3.43 2.57
C ASN A 153 -15.62 -4.29 3.74
N ILE A 154 -14.43 -4.06 4.26
CA ILE A 154 -13.96 -4.80 5.43
C ILE A 154 -14.86 -4.49 6.63
N THR A 155 -15.21 -3.23 6.81
CA THR A 155 -16.11 -2.83 7.89
C THR A 155 -17.47 -3.48 7.73
N LYS A 156 -18.03 -3.46 6.53
CA LYS A 156 -19.34 -4.06 6.28
C LYS A 156 -19.32 -5.58 6.43
N ASN A 157 -18.30 -6.22 5.90
CA ASN A 157 -18.24 -7.68 5.89
C ASN A 157 -17.72 -8.28 7.19
N GLY A 158 -16.85 -7.56 7.89
CA GLY A 158 -16.29 -8.02 9.14
C GLY A 158 -17.10 -7.57 10.33
N ILE A 159 -17.16 -6.26 10.53
CA ILE A 159 -17.84 -5.69 11.68
C ILE A 159 -19.35 -5.73 11.50
N GLY A 160 -19.82 -5.55 10.27
CA GLY A 160 -21.24 -5.63 9.97
C GLY A 160 -21.84 -6.97 10.29
N MET A 161 -21.11 -8.02 10.06
CA MET A 161 -21.60 -9.36 10.43
C MET A 161 -21.70 -9.52 11.94
N GLN A 162 -20.75 -8.95 12.67
CA GLN A 162 -20.83 -8.95 14.12
C GLN A 162 -21.98 -8.08 14.61
N GLU A 163 -22.20 -6.96 13.98
CA GLU A 163 -23.32 -6.11 14.31
C GLU A 163 -24.65 -6.77 14.03
N GLU A 164 -24.74 -7.51 12.94
CA GLU A 164 -25.95 -8.26 12.63
C GLU A 164 -26.22 -9.32 13.68
N GLU A 165 -25.17 -9.97 14.15
CA GLU A 165 -25.31 -10.93 15.22
C GLU A 165 -25.76 -10.23 16.51
N GLU A 166 -25.22 -9.05 16.77
CA GLU A 166 -25.61 -8.28 17.93
C GLU A 166 -27.00 -7.68 17.78
N GLU A 167 -27.35 -7.23 16.60
CA GLU A 167 -28.66 -6.67 16.35
C GLU A 167 -29.75 -7.75 16.43
N ASP A 168 -29.39 -8.95 16.07
CA ASP A 168 -30.35 -10.08 16.18
C ASP A 168 -30.65 -10.41 17.63
N PHE A 169 -29.81 -9.95 18.55
CA PHE A 169 -30.06 -10.15 19.97
C PHE A 169 -30.10 -8.86 20.76
N ILE A 170 -29.92 -7.76 20.16
CA ILE A 170 -30.12 -6.44 20.76
C ILE A 170 -31.39 -5.82 20.22
N GLY A 171 -31.48 -5.94 19.11
CA GLY A 171 -32.45 -5.31 18.42
C GLY A 171 -33.82 -5.79 18.61
N ARG A 172 -32.53 -5.80 19.36
CA ARG A 172 -32.83 -5.97 19.14
C ARG A 172 -32.59 -5.99 19.84
N THR A 173 -32.22 -6.00 20.74
CA THR A 173 -32.15 -5.66 20.89
C THR A 173 -32.17 -5.27 20.97
N GLY A 174 -32.42 -5.22 21.70
CA GLY A 174 -32.78 -4.49 21.17
C GLY A 174 -32.82 -4.57 21.22
N SER A 175 -33.06 -4.81 21.98
CA SER A 175 -33.68 -4.63 21.56
C SER A 175 -33.64 -4.99 21.96
N GLN A 176 -33.35 -5.39 22.51
CA GLN A 176 -33.70 -5.46 22.58
C GLN A 176 -33.67 -5.39 22.69
N ASN A 177 -33.75 -5.62 23.71
CA ASN A 177 -34.18 -5.48 23.70
C ASN A 177 -34.40 -5.47 23.72
N ARG A 178 -34.33 -5.65 24.05
CA ARG A 178 -34.94 -5.43 23.86
C ARG A 178 -35.37 -5.72 23.77
N LYS A 179 -34.78 -5.95 24.02
CA LYS A 179 -35.47 -5.97 23.85
C LYS A 179 -35.72 -6.34 23.92
N GLN A 180 -35.51 -6.65 24.47
CA GLN A 180 -36.01 -6.70 24.37
C GLN A 180 -36.28 -6.76 24.43
N GLY A 181 -36.61 -7.13 25.83
CA GLY A 181 -37.22 -6.89 25.56
C GLY A 181 -37.35 -7.02 25.83
N GLY A 182 -37.50 -7.36 26.62
CA GLY A 182 -38.10 -7.23 26.40
C GLY A 182 -38.14 -7.40 26.67
N GLY A 183 -38.12 -7.73 27.36
CA GLY A 183 -38.65 -7.59 27.19
C GLY A 183 -38.70 -7.77 27.57
N SER A 184 -38.34 -7.88 27.69
CA SER A 184 -38.90 -7.82 27.72
C SER A 184 -38.99 -7.90 28.03
N THR A 185 -38.84 -7.97 28.38
CA THR A 185 -39.35 -7.79 28.35
C THR A 185 -39.43 -7.66 28.46
N ALA A 186 -38.95 -7.72 28.57
CA ALA A 186 -39.43 -7.33 28.30
C ALA A 186 -39.45 -7.15 28.33
N THR A 187 -39.42 -7.24 28.89
CA THR A 187 -39.87 -6.91 28.59
C THR A 187 -39.86 -6.72 28.37
N ASP A 188 -39.32 -6.56 28.48
CA ASP A 188 -39.77 -6.25 28.00
C ASP A 188 -39.80 -6.10 27.80
#